data_7dc71814e924263ebf72fb4ac875311c
#
_entry.id   7dc71814e924263ebf72fb4ac875311c
#
_cell.length_a   1.000
_cell.length_b   1.000
_cell.length_c   1.000
_cell.angle_alpha   90.00
_cell.angle_beta   90.00
_cell.angle_gamma   90.00
#
_symmetry.space_group_name_H-M   'P 1'
#
loop_
_entity.id
_entity.type
_entity.pdbx_description
1 polymer ?
#
loop_
_entity_poly.entity_id
_entity_poly.type
_entity_poly.pdbx_seq_one_letter_code
_entity_poly.pdbx_strand_id
1 'polypeptide(L)'
;MISTRPLLGFLLGSLFVVDARSSFAAPKEEEGVIEPQADAALHRMSDYLAGLKAFRMETTSVDEKITTEHQKIQEVKESKVSVKRPGMLRVDRAGPKGHAVFRYDGKLFTLYHSEKNVYTDAPAPPTIDAAVDNAGERLDIDAPGGDLIVSDAYKALMEGVKVGRYIGLEPIGNVKAHHLAMTKKDVDFQLWIQDGPQAVPLRYVIVSKDMTSQPEYTLEMRNWDVNANIADDEFQLDVPKGAKRVDLVRKEPEKKP
;
A
#
# COMPACT_ATOMS: atom_id res chain seq x y z
N MET A 1 19.69 3.99 80.92
CA MET A 1 20.82 4.75 81.47
C MET A 1 21.41 5.59 80.33
N ILE A 2 21.43 6.89 80.58
CA ILE A 2 22.30 7.93 80.05
C ILE A 2 22.13 8.17 78.53
N SER A 3 21.34 9.15 78.08
CA SER A 3 21.52 10.61 77.99
C SER A 3 22.75 11.01 77.19
N THR A 4 22.51 11.63 76.02
CA THR A 4 22.84 13.07 75.81
C THR A 4 22.50 13.51 74.37
N ARG A 5 21.74 14.57 74.22
CA ARG A 5 21.67 15.57 73.15
C ARG A 5 22.81 16.58 73.40
N PRO A 6 23.10 17.61 72.53
CA PRO A 6 22.52 18.09 71.29
C PRO A 6 23.58 18.45 70.23
N LEU A 7 23.22 18.93 69.02
CA LEU A 7 23.49 20.32 68.61
C LEU A 7 22.94 20.64 67.19
N LEU A 8 22.35 21.76 67.16
CA LEU A 8 21.77 22.54 66.05
C LEU A 8 22.79 22.89 64.98
N GLY A 9 22.39 22.77 63.73
CA GLY A 9 23.09 23.36 62.60
C GLY A 9 22.12 23.70 61.48
N PHE A 10 21.60 24.92 61.48
CA PHE A 10 20.83 25.54 60.41
C PHE A 10 21.75 25.77 59.23
N LEU A 11 21.40 25.23 58.03
CA LEU A 11 21.89 25.68 56.76
C LEU A 11 20.71 25.80 55.79
N LEU A 12 20.34 27.06 55.54
CA LEU A 12 19.43 27.44 54.46
C LEU A 12 20.08 27.03 53.13
N GLY A 13 19.47 26.04 52.46
CA GLY A 13 19.73 25.75 51.05
C GLY A 13 18.54 26.20 50.26
N SER A 14 18.69 27.30 49.52
CA SER A 14 17.70 27.82 48.61
C SER A 14 17.42 26.82 47.49
N LEU A 15 16.19 26.31 47.51
CA LEU A 15 15.65 25.47 46.43
C LEU A 15 15.43 26.33 45.17
N PHE A 16 16.33 26.27 44.21
CA PHE A 16 16.05 26.75 42.86
C PHE A 16 15.13 25.73 42.21
N VAL A 17 13.84 26.02 42.21
CA VAL A 17 12.87 25.35 41.33
C VAL A 17 13.12 25.87 39.91
N VAL A 18 13.83 25.13 39.11
CA VAL A 18 13.92 25.37 37.67
C VAL A 18 12.64 24.84 37.06
N ASP A 19 11.71 25.74 36.82
CA ASP A 19 10.45 25.48 36.09
C ASP A 19 10.80 25.26 34.61
N ALA A 20 11.26 24.04 34.25
CA ALA A 20 11.50 23.67 32.88
C ALA A 20 10.13 23.38 32.25
N ARG A 21 9.40 24.44 31.90
CA ARG A 21 8.29 24.34 30.95
C ARG A 21 8.90 24.03 29.58
N SER A 22 9.08 22.74 29.30
CA SER A 22 9.27 22.27 27.94
C SER A 22 8.01 22.60 27.17
N SER A 23 7.99 23.76 26.53
CA SER A 23 7.00 24.11 25.53
C SER A 23 7.22 23.14 24.37
N PHE A 24 6.50 22.02 24.35
CA PHE A 24 6.29 21.27 23.12
C PHE A 24 5.49 22.20 22.20
N ALA A 25 6.21 22.94 21.37
CA ALA A 25 5.60 23.62 20.23
C ALA A 25 4.90 22.53 19.42
N ALA A 26 3.57 22.71 19.19
CA ALA A 26 2.86 21.90 18.22
C ALA A 26 3.67 21.90 16.90
N PRO A 27 3.79 20.76 16.21
CA PRO A 27 4.49 20.73 14.93
C PRO A 27 3.86 21.81 14.05
N LYS A 28 4.65 22.79 13.61
CA LYS A 28 4.24 23.68 12.54
C LYS A 28 3.85 22.77 11.38
N GLU A 29 2.65 22.94 10.81
CA GLU A 29 2.32 22.38 9.50
C GLU A 29 3.42 22.86 8.55
N GLU A 30 4.34 21.94 8.19
CA GLU A 30 5.36 22.21 7.19
C GLU A 30 4.61 22.41 5.87
N GLU A 31 4.71 23.60 5.28
CA GLU A 31 4.26 23.85 3.92
C GLU A 31 4.85 22.78 3.02
N GLY A 32 3.97 22.15 2.17
CA GLY A 32 4.26 20.96 1.42
C GLY A 32 5.60 20.98 0.67
N VAL A 33 6.58 20.28 1.21
CA VAL A 33 7.92 20.16 0.62
C VAL A 33 8.10 18.74 0.11
N ILE A 34 8.34 18.63 -1.20
CA ILE A 34 8.79 17.38 -1.82
C ILE A 34 10.32 17.47 -1.97
N GLU A 35 11.04 16.59 -1.28
CA GLU A 35 12.49 16.53 -1.40
C GLU A 35 12.90 16.07 -2.82
N PRO A 36 13.85 16.77 -3.48
CA PRO A 36 14.23 16.44 -4.86
C PRO A 36 14.69 14.98 -5.06
N GLN A 37 15.30 14.36 -4.05
CA GLN A 37 15.74 12.98 -4.11
C GLN A 37 14.56 12.01 -4.08
N ALA A 38 13.51 12.31 -3.31
CA ALA A 38 12.28 11.52 -3.27
C ALA A 38 11.54 11.60 -4.60
N ASP A 39 11.39 12.81 -5.12
CA ASP A 39 10.78 13.09 -6.41
C ASP A 39 11.49 12.34 -7.56
N ALA A 40 12.82 12.50 -7.65
CA ALA A 40 13.62 11.85 -8.68
C ALA A 40 13.57 10.32 -8.61
N ALA A 41 13.56 9.73 -7.42
CA ALA A 41 13.47 8.28 -7.26
C ALA A 41 12.09 7.76 -7.70
N LEU A 42 11.02 8.49 -7.37
CA LEU A 42 9.66 8.13 -7.77
C LEU A 42 9.45 8.26 -9.29
N HIS A 43 9.93 9.34 -9.89
CA HIS A 43 9.94 9.51 -11.35
C HIS A 43 10.66 8.36 -12.05
N ARG A 44 11.87 8.02 -11.60
CA ARG A 44 12.66 6.93 -12.18
C ARG A 44 11.92 5.59 -12.12
N MET A 45 11.22 5.29 -11.03
CA MET A 45 10.39 4.09 -10.91
C MET A 45 9.23 4.13 -11.90
N SER A 46 8.50 5.24 -11.95
CA SER A 46 7.35 5.41 -12.86
C SER A 46 7.76 5.24 -14.32
N ASP A 47 8.82 5.93 -14.75
CA ASP A 47 9.34 5.84 -16.12
C ASP A 47 9.78 4.40 -16.47
N TYR A 48 10.44 3.72 -15.51
CA TYR A 48 10.84 2.33 -15.69
C TYR A 48 9.63 1.42 -15.89
N LEU A 49 8.61 1.51 -15.01
CA LEU A 49 7.39 0.70 -15.08
C LEU A 49 6.57 1.00 -16.34
N ALA A 50 6.50 2.26 -16.75
CA ALA A 50 5.82 2.68 -17.98
C ALA A 50 6.45 2.08 -19.24
N GLY A 51 7.78 1.90 -19.23
CA GLY A 51 8.53 1.29 -20.34
C GLY A 51 8.30 -0.23 -20.48
N LEU A 52 7.78 -0.92 -19.46
CA LEU A 52 7.56 -2.35 -19.50
C LEU A 52 6.31 -2.71 -20.29
N LYS A 53 6.46 -3.49 -21.37
CA LYS A 53 5.33 -3.98 -22.19
C LYS A 53 4.57 -5.11 -21.50
N ALA A 54 5.30 -6.00 -20.84
CA ALA A 54 4.76 -7.10 -20.07
C ALA A 54 5.71 -7.44 -18.92
N PHE A 55 5.17 -7.85 -17.78
CA PHE A 55 5.94 -8.30 -16.63
C PHE A 55 5.14 -9.23 -15.73
N ARG A 56 5.85 -10.00 -14.93
CA ARG A 56 5.29 -10.78 -13.82
C ARG A 56 5.96 -10.40 -12.52
N MET A 57 5.24 -10.57 -11.44
CA MET A 57 5.78 -10.47 -10.08
C MET A 57 4.99 -11.36 -9.13
N GLU A 58 5.58 -11.68 -8.01
CA GLU A 58 4.89 -12.26 -6.87
C GLU A 58 4.74 -11.22 -5.77
N THR A 59 3.62 -11.26 -5.07
CA THR A 59 3.38 -10.32 -3.97
C THR A 59 2.95 -11.05 -2.71
N THR A 60 3.33 -10.48 -1.56
CA THR A 60 2.74 -10.79 -0.26
C THR A 60 2.13 -9.51 0.27
N SER A 61 0.83 -9.52 0.53
CA SER A 61 0.16 -8.40 1.19
C SER A 61 -0.24 -8.76 2.62
N VAL A 62 -0.07 -7.80 3.51
CA VAL A 62 -0.52 -7.86 4.91
C VAL A 62 -1.51 -6.72 5.12
N ASP A 63 -2.71 -7.07 5.53
CA ASP A 63 -3.88 -6.19 5.67
C ASP A 63 -4.27 -6.14 7.15
N GLU A 64 -4.09 -5.03 7.83
CA GLU A 64 -4.54 -4.88 9.20
C GLU A 64 -6.06 -4.70 9.26
N LYS A 65 -6.72 -5.52 10.04
CA LYS A 65 -8.14 -5.43 10.36
C LYS A 65 -8.31 -5.07 11.84
N ILE A 66 -9.22 -4.16 12.12
CA ILE A 66 -9.55 -3.76 13.48
C ILE A 66 -10.80 -4.53 13.90
N THR A 67 -10.72 -5.30 14.99
CA THR A 67 -11.89 -5.99 15.55
C THR A 67 -12.79 -5.01 16.31
N THR A 68 -13.97 -5.45 16.69
CA THR A 68 -14.89 -4.69 17.54
C THR A 68 -14.30 -4.38 18.92
N GLU A 69 -13.37 -5.20 19.40
CA GLU A 69 -12.62 -5.03 20.65
C GLU A 69 -11.35 -4.17 20.45
N HIS A 70 -11.21 -3.49 19.30
CA HIS A 70 -10.06 -2.67 18.93
C HIS A 70 -8.72 -3.42 18.82
N GLN A 71 -8.76 -4.75 18.67
CA GLN A 71 -7.55 -5.52 18.41
C GLN A 71 -7.18 -5.40 16.93
N LYS A 72 -5.90 -5.18 16.65
CA LYS A 72 -5.33 -5.29 15.31
C LYS A 72 -5.01 -6.75 15.00
N ILE A 73 -5.58 -7.28 13.93
CA ILE A 73 -5.23 -8.58 13.36
C ILE A 73 -4.72 -8.42 11.94
N GLN A 74 -3.83 -9.29 11.50
CA GLN A 74 -3.23 -9.25 10.18
C GLN A 74 -3.77 -10.39 9.32
N GLU A 75 -4.30 -10.06 8.15
CA GLU A 75 -4.63 -11.01 7.09
C GLU A 75 -3.50 -11.01 6.06
N VAL A 76 -2.86 -12.16 5.87
CA VAL A 76 -1.79 -12.33 4.88
C VAL A 76 -2.36 -12.95 3.61
N LYS A 77 -1.99 -12.39 2.46
CA LYS A 77 -2.37 -12.90 1.14
C LYS A 77 -1.15 -12.96 0.24
N GLU A 78 -1.04 -14.02 -0.53
CA GLU A 78 -0.02 -14.16 -1.56
C GLU A 78 -0.65 -14.08 -2.94
N SER A 79 0.01 -13.41 -3.88
CA SER A 79 -0.49 -13.32 -5.24
C SER A 79 0.60 -13.49 -6.27
N LYS A 80 0.23 -14.03 -7.43
CA LYS A 80 1.00 -13.97 -8.67
C LYS A 80 0.31 -12.98 -9.58
N VAL A 81 1.06 -11.99 -10.05
CA VAL A 81 0.55 -10.90 -10.88
C VAL A 81 1.22 -10.97 -12.24
N SER A 82 0.43 -10.95 -13.31
CA SER A 82 0.87 -10.84 -14.69
C SER A 82 0.21 -9.62 -15.32
N VAL A 83 1.02 -8.77 -15.92
CA VAL A 83 0.58 -7.55 -16.60
C VAL A 83 1.07 -7.56 -18.04
N LYS A 84 0.19 -7.22 -18.99
CA LYS A 84 0.55 -6.96 -20.37
C LYS A 84 -0.19 -5.72 -20.84
N ARG A 85 0.58 -4.69 -21.13
CA ARG A 85 0.03 -3.40 -21.56
C ARG A 85 -0.51 -3.47 -22.99
N PRO A 86 -1.53 -2.69 -23.34
CA PRO A 86 -2.15 -1.65 -22.51
C PRO A 86 -3.30 -2.13 -21.61
N GLY A 87 -3.82 -3.34 -21.77
CA GLY A 87 -5.12 -3.68 -21.18
C GLY A 87 -5.28 -5.13 -20.74
N MET A 88 -4.24 -5.79 -20.24
CA MET A 88 -4.35 -7.17 -19.74
C MET A 88 -3.73 -7.30 -18.35
N LEU A 89 -4.47 -7.89 -17.42
CA LEU A 89 -4.07 -8.13 -16.04
C LEU A 89 -4.60 -9.48 -15.56
N ARG A 90 -3.75 -10.24 -14.89
CA ARG A 90 -4.11 -11.44 -14.15
C ARG A 90 -3.54 -11.38 -12.75
N VAL A 91 -4.38 -11.69 -11.76
CA VAL A 91 -3.99 -11.84 -10.36
C VAL A 91 -4.53 -13.16 -9.85
N ASP A 92 -3.63 -14.10 -9.55
CA ASP A 92 -3.97 -15.33 -8.83
C ASP A 92 -3.62 -15.11 -7.36
N ARG A 93 -4.62 -15.08 -6.48
CA ARG A 93 -4.47 -14.73 -5.06
C ARG A 93 -4.91 -15.87 -4.16
N ALA A 94 -4.07 -16.20 -3.18
CA ALA A 94 -4.39 -17.10 -2.07
C ALA A 94 -4.38 -16.32 -0.75
N GLY A 95 -5.27 -16.66 0.17
CA GLY A 95 -5.37 -16.01 1.48
C GLY A 95 -6.35 -16.72 2.42
N PRO A 96 -6.64 -16.13 3.59
CA PRO A 96 -7.50 -16.76 4.61
C PRO A 96 -8.92 -17.06 4.14
N LYS A 97 -9.40 -16.36 3.12
CA LYS A 97 -10.74 -16.55 2.54
C LYS A 97 -10.74 -17.50 1.35
N GLY A 98 -9.61 -18.14 1.06
CA GLY A 98 -9.43 -19.07 -0.03
C GLY A 98 -8.69 -18.49 -1.23
N HIS A 99 -8.86 -19.14 -2.38
CA HIS A 99 -8.18 -18.79 -3.62
C HIS A 99 -9.12 -18.05 -4.58
N ALA A 100 -8.67 -16.93 -5.11
CA ALA A 100 -9.37 -16.12 -6.09
C ALA A 100 -8.49 -15.83 -7.30
N VAL A 101 -9.12 -15.85 -8.49
CA VAL A 101 -8.46 -15.50 -9.74
C VAL A 101 -9.18 -14.31 -10.35
N PHE A 102 -8.49 -13.21 -10.48
CA PHE A 102 -8.92 -12.03 -11.22
C PHE A 102 -8.27 -12.02 -12.60
N ARG A 103 -9.05 -11.78 -13.62
CA ARG A 103 -8.58 -11.61 -14.99
C ARG A 103 -9.24 -10.42 -15.65
N TYR A 104 -8.46 -9.77 -16.48
CA TYR A 104 -8.89 -8.66 -17.32
C TYR A 104 -8.18 -8.78 -18.66
N ASP A 105 -8.95 -8.82 -19.74
CA ASP A 105 -8.50 -9.07 -21.11
C ASP A 105 -8.62 -7.83 -22.01
N GLY A 106 -8.83 -6.65 -21.42
CA GLY A 106 -9.06 -5.39 -22.16
C GLY A 106 -10.51 -5.14 -22.55
N LYS A 107 -11.44 -6.05 -22.19
CA LYS A 107 -12.88 -5.92 -22.49
C LYS A 107 -13.76 -6.34 -21.32
N LEU A 108 -13.31 -7.33 -20.56
CA LEU A 108 -14.07 -7.96 -19.51
C LEU A 108 -13.19 -8.15 -18.27
N PHE A 109 -13.75 -7.83 -17.10
CA PHE A 109 -13.26 -8.35 -15.83
C PHE A 109 -13.92 -9.68 -15.56
N THR A 110 -13.17 -10.63 -15.05
CA THR A 110 -13.71 -11.87 -14.48
C THR A 110 -13.03 -12.14 -13.15
N LEU A 111 -13.81 -12.32 -12.10
CA LEU A 111 -13.34 -12.72 -10.78
C LEU A 111 -13.96 -14.06 -10.43
N TYR A 112 -13.14 -15.07 -10.19
CA TYR A 112 -13.55 -16.40 -9.77
C TYR A 112 -13.01 -16.72 -8.37
N HIS A 113 -13.87 -17.30 -7.53
CA HIS A 113 -13.52 -17.74 -6.19
C HIS A 113 -13.66 -19.27 -6.11
N SER A 114 -12.54 -19.97 -5.93
CA SER A 114 -12.49 -21.44 -6.09
C SER A 114 -13.30 -22.20 -5.04
N GLU A 115 -13.13 -21.87 -3.75
CA GLU A 115 -13.78 -22.61 -2.66
C GLU A 115 -15.29 -22.44 -2.65
N LYS A 116 -15.77 -21.28 -3.09
CA LYS A 116 -17.22 -21.02 -3.22
C LYS A 116 -17.78 -21.48 -4.54
N ASN A 117 -16.91 -21.77 -5.51
CA ASN A 117 -17.23 -22.09 -6.89
C ASN A 117 -18.20 -21.06 -7.50
N VAL A 118 -17.89 -19.78 -7.31
CA VAL A 118 -18.68 -18.66 -7.85
C VAL A 118 -17.79 -17.75 -8.68
N TYR A 119 -18.40 -17.07 -9.65
CA TYR A 119 -17.72 -16.05 -10.43
C TYR A 119 -18.62 -14.84 -10.66
N THR A 120 -17.99 -13.73 -10.99
CA THR A 120 -18.64 -12.54 -11.53
C THR A 120 -17.85 -12.03 -12.71
N ASP A 121 -18.54 -11.41 -13.64
CA ASP A 121 -17.95 -10.73 -14.78
C ASP A 121 -18.62 -9.37 -15.01
N ALA A 122 -17.87 -8.42 -15.54
CA ALA A 122 -18.37 -7.11 -15.91
C ALA A 122 -17.58 -6.53 -17.08
N PRO A 123 -18.21 -5.77 -17.98
CA PRO A 123 -17.51 -5.01 -19.01
C PRO A 123 -16.49 -4.07 -18.40
N ALA A 124 -15.33 -3.95 -19.03
CA ALA A 124 -14.22 -3.12 -18.60
C ALA A 124 -13.72 -2.20 -19.71
N PRO A 125 -13.19 -1.02 -19.39
CA PRO A 125 -12.51 -0.16 -20.33
C PRO A 125 -11.27 -0.83 -20.97
N PRO A 126 -10.75 -0.35 -22.11
CA PRO A 126 -9.73 -1.08 -22.86
C PRO A 126 -8.29 -0.94 -22.32
N THR A 127 -8.04 -0.09 -21.32
CA THR A 127 -6.71 0.13 -20.74
C THR A 127 -6.69 -0.18 -19.24
N ILE A 128 -5.53 -0.60 -18.71
CA ILE A 128 -5.35 -0.85 -17.28
C ILE A 128 -5.69 0.40 -16.47
N ASP A 129 -5.27 1.59 -16.91
CA ASP A 129 -5.53 2.86 -16.24
C ASP A 129 -7.04 3.08 -16.04
N ALA A 130 -7.78 3.09 -17.15
CA ALA A 130 -9.22 3.26 -17.09
C ALA A 130 -9.93 2.10 -16.36
N ALA A 131 -9.35 0.91 -16.34
CA ALA A 131 -9.88 -0.25 -15.63
C ALA A 131 -9.68 -0.14 -14.13
N VAL A 132 -8.54 0.37 -13.66
CA VAL A 132 -8.28 0.66 -12.24
C VAL A 132 -9.22 1.74 -11.73
N ASP A 133 -9.37 2.85 -12.45
CA ASP A 133 -10.33 3.92 -12.12
C ASP A 133 -11.76 3.38 -12.02
N ASN A 134 -12.18 2.60 -13.02
CA ASN A 134 -13.51 2.01 -13.06
C ASN A 134 -13.78 1.02 -11.91
N ALA A 135 -12.77 0.22 -11.54
CA ALA A 135 -12.88 -0.74 -10.43
C ALA A 135 -13.12 -0.04 -9.10
N GLY A 136 -12.41 1.04 -8.81
CA GLY A 136 -12.61 1.86 -7.62
C GLY A 136 -13.98 2.55 -7.60
N GLU A 137 -14.32 3.27 -8.68
CA GLU A 137 -15.51 4.10 -8.73
C GLU A 137 -16.82 3.31 -8.82
N ARG A 138 -16.84 2.22 -9.60
CA ARG A 138 -18.09 1.52 -9.93
C ARG A 138 -18.27 0.18 -9.23
N LEU A 139 -17.18 -0.50 -8.91
CA LEU A 139 -17.25 -1.85 -8.36
C LEU A 139 -16.91 -1.89 -6.86
N ASP A 140 -16.52 -0.76 -6.27
CA ASP A 140 -16.07 -0.67 -4.87
C ASP A 140 -14.99 -1.74 -4.57
N ILE A 141 -14.12 -1.97 -5.57
CA ILE A 141 -13.00 -2.89 -5.43
C ILE A 141 -11.79 -2.06 -5.01
N ASP A 142 -11.47 -2.16 -3.74
CA ASP A 142 -10.22 -1.62 -3.22
C ASP A 142 -9.06 -2.53 -3.68
N ALA A 143 -8.17 -1.96 -4.48
CA ALA A 143 -6.99 -2.64 -5.02
C ALA A 143 -5.71 -1.88 -4.66
N PRO A 144 -5.29 -1.87 -3.38
CA PRO A 144 -4.07 -1.20 -2.97
C PRO A 144 -2.86 -1.71 -3.77
N GLY A 145 -2.08 -0.78 -4.33
CA GLY A 145 -1.00 -1.10 -5.26
C GLY A 145 -1.43 -1.08 -6.75
N GLY A 146 -2.71 -0.82 -7.06
CA GLY A 146 -3.19 -0.60 -8.42
C GLY A 146 -2.52 0.62 -9.07
N ASP A 147 -2.20 1.63 -8.29
CA ASP A 147 -1.44 2.83 -8.65
C ASP A 147 0.00 2.55 -9.15
N LEU A 148 0.55 1.38 -8.83
CA LEU A 148 1.88 0.95 -9.31
C LEU A 148 1.84 0.31 -10.72
N ILE A 149 0.67 -0.13 -11.19
CA ILE A 149 0.56 -0.83 -12.50
C ILE A 149 -0.04 0.03 -13.61
N VAL A 150 -0.53 1.23 -13.32
CA VAL A 150 -1.00 2.21 -14.32
C VAL A 150 0.15 2.73 -15.18
N SER A 151 -0.16 3.41 -16.29
CA SER A 151 0.84 3.92 -17.22
C SER A 151 1.68 5.07 -16.66
N ASP A 152 1.10 5.87 -15.76
CA ASP A 152 1.75 6.98 -15.05
C ASP A 152 1.61 6.79 -13.54
N ALA A 153 2.44 5.91 -12.99
CA ALA A 153 2.46 5.63 -11.56
C ALA A 153 2.88 6.86 -10.73
N TYR A 154 3.74 7.73 -11.27
CA TYR A 154 4.12 8.97 -10.61
C TYR A 154 2.92 9.87 -10.38
N LYS A 155 2.14 10.13 -11.42
CA LYS A 155 0.93 10.96 -11.31
C LYS A 155 -0.06 10.36 -10.31
N ALA A 156 -0.34 9.06 -10.39
CA ALA A 156 -1.27 8.38 -9.49
C ALA A 156 -0.83 8.44 -8.02
N LEU A 157 0.45 8.20 -7.75
CA LEU A 157 1.01 8.24 -6.40
C LEU A 157 1.11 9.65 -5.85
N MET A 158 1.47 10.64 -6.68
CA MET A 158 1.68 12.03 -6.23
C MET A 158 0.40 12.84 -6.10
N GLU A 159 -0.73 12.36 -6.59
CA GLU A 159 -2.00 13.06 -6.43
C GLU A 159 -2.33 13.27 -4.95
N GLY A 160 -2.45 14.55 -4.54
CA GLY A 160 -2.73 14.97 -3.17
C GLY A 160 -1.57 14.84 -2.18
N VAL A 161 -0.36 14.47 -2.62
CA VAL A 161 0.85 14.47 -1.78
C VAL A 161 1.20 15.90 -1.38
N LYS A 162 1.40 16.12 -0.08
CA LYS A 162 1.80 17.41 0.50
C LYS A 162 3.26 17.43 0.91
N VAL A 163 3.76 16.30 1.45
CA VAL A 163 5.14 16.17 1.91
C VAL A 163 5.72 14.89 1.32
N GLY A 164 6.93 14.98 0.78
CA GLY A 164 7.70 13.84 0.30
C GLY A 164 9.13 13.89 0.83
N ARG A 165 9.54 12.82 1.53
CA ARG A 165 10.87 12.72 2.15
C ARG A 165 11.65 11.55 1.56
N TYR A 166 12.93 11.76 1.35
CA TYR A 166 13.88 10.70 1.06
C TYR A 166 14.52 10.22 2.37
N ILE A 167 14.20 9.03 2.81
CA ILE A 167 14.67 8.47 4.08
C ILE A 167 16.12 7.98 3.95
N GLY A 168 16.44 7.35 2.82
CA GLY A 168 17.77 6.84 2.57
C GLY A 168 17.83 5.65 1.66
N LEU A 169 18.99 5.01 1.61
CA LEU A 169 19.23 3.76 0.90
C LEU A 169 19.29 2.63 1.92
N GLU A 170 18.33 1.72 1.86
CA GLU A 170 18.15 0.64 2.84
C GLU A 170 18.20 -0.75 2.17
N PRO A 171 18.59 -1.80 2.89
CA PRO A 171 18.50 -3.16 2.38
C PRO A 171 17.07 -3.71 2.49
N ILE A 172 16.55 -4.28 1.39
CA ILE A 172 15.38 -5.15 1.37
C ILE A 172 15.86 -6.55 0.94
N GLY A 173 16.02 -7.43 1.90
CA GLY A 173 16.73 -8.70 1.66
C GLY A 173 18.17 -8.46 1.18
N ASN A 174 18.52 -8.95 0.01
CA ASN A 174 19.87 -8.79 -0.60
C ASN A 174 19.95 -7.61 -1.59
N VAL A 175 18.89 -6.81 -1.69
CA VAL A 175 18.78 -5.71 -2.66
C VAL A 175 18.81 -4.38 -1.92
N LYS A 176 19.53 -3.39 -2.45
CA LYS A 176 19.45 -2.01 -1.95
C LYS A 176 18.23 -1.31 -2.54
N ALA A 177 17.54 -0.53 -1.75
CA ALA A 177 16.35 0.19 -2.16
C ALA A 177 16.35 1.63 -1.62
N HIS A 178 15.90 2.56 -2.45
CA HIS A 178 15.60 3.93 -2.05
C HIS A 178 14.30 3.95 -1.27
N HIS A 179 14.34 4.36 -0.01
CA HIS A 179 13.18 4.47 0.86
C HIS A 179 12.63 5.89 0.81
N LEU A 180 11.35 6.01 0.46
CA LEU A 180 10.58 7.24 0.38
C LEU A 180 9.43 7.21 1.39
N ALA A 181 9.11 8.37 1.96
CA ALA A 181 7.93 8.56 2.80
C ALA A 181 7.13 9.76 2.30
N MET A 182 5.84 9.54 2.02
CA MET A 182 4.92 10.51 1.43
C MET A 182 3.71 10.73 2.33
N THR A 183 3.29 11.97 2.47
CA THR A 183 2.14 12.36 3.27
C THR A 183 1.06 12.98 2.40
N LYS A 184 -0.13 12.39 2.43
CA LYS A 184 -1.39 12.95 1.91
C LYS A 184 -2.27 13.39 3.09
N LYS A 185 -3.44 13.94 2.82
CA LYS A 185 -4.38 14.35 3.86
C LYS A 185 -4.82 13.15 4.72
N ASP A 186 -5.34 12.11 4.11
CA ASP A 186 -6.01 11.00 4.78
C ASP A 186 -5.17 9.70 4.79
N VAL A 187 -4.01 9.72 4.09
CA VAL A 187 -3.13 8.56 3.93
C VAL A 187 -1.67 9.01 4.00
N ASP A 188 -0.85 8.26 4.75
CA ASP A 188 0.60 8.28 4.58
C ASP A 188 1.03 7.02 3.85
N PHE A 189 2.05 7.11 3.01
CA PHE A 189 2.61 5.92 2.39
C PHE A 189 4.13 5.96 2.33
N GLN A 190 4.71 4.77 2.30
CA GLN A 190 6.14 4.57 2.15
C GLN A 190 6.39 3.62 0.98
N LEU A 191 7.47 3.86 0.24
CA LEU A 191 7.82 3.07 -0.92
C LEU A 191 9.33 2.78 -0.92
N TRP A 192 9.70 1.53 -1.18
CA TRP A 192 11.07 1.09 -1.37
C TRP A 192 11.27 0.71 -2.83
N ILE A 193 12.12 1.45 -3.52
CA ILE A 193 12.39 1.32 -4.95
C ILE A 193 13.80 0.73 -5.13
N GLN A 194 13.92 -0.35 -5.87
CA GLN A 194 15.20 -0.99 -6.15
C GLN A 194 16.22 0.02 -6.68
N ASP A 195 17.42 0.02 -6.09
CA ASP A 195 18.55 0.79 -6.60
C ASP A 195 19.12 0.15 -7.88
N GLY A 196 19.58 0.98 -8.80
CA GLY A 196 20.14 0.54 -10.08
C GLY A 196 19.18 0.68 -11.28
N PRO A 197 19.51 0.03 -12.42
CA PRO A 197 18.79 0.26 -13.68
C PRO A 197 17.37 -0.30 -13.70
N GLN A 198 17.08 -1.31 -12.91
CA GLN A 198 15.74 -1.88 -12.75
C GLN A 198 15.04 -1.24 -11.55
N ALA A 199 14.48 -0.05 -11.74
CA ALA A 199 13.84 0.70 -10.67
C ALA A 199 12.42 0.19 -10.35
N VAL A 200 12.30 -1.09 -9.98
CA VAL A 200 11.02 -1.70 -9.58
C VAL A 200 10.71 -1.43 -8.11
N PRO A 201 9.44 -1.29 -7.72
CA PRO A 201 9.06 -1.23 -6.31
C PRO A 201 9.24 -2.61 -5.65
N LEU A 202 9.77 -2.62 -4.44
CA LEU A 202 9.99 -3.84 -3.65
C LEU A 202 9.04 -3.94 -2.45
N ARG A 203 8.67 -2.80 -1.88
CA ARG A 203 7.73 -2.71 -0.77
C ARG A 203 6.94 -1.42 -0.86
N TYR A 204 5.66 -1.50 -0.53
CA TYR A 204 4.74 -0.39 -0.43
C TYR A 204 3.92 -0.53 0.85
N VAL A 205 3.93 0.51 1.68
CA VAL A 205 3.20 0.56 2.95
C VAL A 205 2.25 1.73 2.91
N ILE A 206 0.99 1.50 3.28
CA ILE A 206 -0.07 2.51 3.30
C ILE A 206 -0.66 2.54 4.70
N VAL A 207 -0.75 3.73 5.30
CA VAL A 207 -1.38 3.97 6.61
C VAL A 207 -2.63 4.82 6.42
N SER A 208 -3.80 4.30 6.77
CA SER A 208 -5.09 5.02 6.69
C SER A 208 -5.27 5.91 7.92
N LYS A 209 -4.98 7.21 7.80
CA LYS A 209 -5.01 8.16 8.93
C LYS A 209 -6.41 8.55 9.37
N ASP A 210 -7.38 8.48 8.49
CA ASP A 210 -8.79 8.78 8.74
C ASP A 210 -9.56 7.64 9.43
N MET A 211 -8.96 6.47 9.55
CA MET A 211 -9.54 5.30 10.21
C MET A 211 -9.08 5.18 11.66
N THR A 212 -9.98 4.74 12.54
CA THR A 212 -9.64 4.44 13.94
C THR A 212 -8.51 3.40 14.00
N SER A 213 -7.53 3.63 14.88
CA SER A 213 -6.32 2.82 15.05
C SER A 213 -5.38 2.80 13.85
N GLN A 214 -5.64 3.62 12.85
CA GLN A 214 -4.77 3.82 11.69
C GLN A 214 -4.23 2.50 11.11
N PRO A 215 -5.09 1.64 10.55
CA PRO A 215 -4.67 0.35 10.03
C PRO A 215 -3.66 0.52 8.88
N GLU A 216 -2.74 -0.44 8.82
CA GLU A 216 -1.69 -0.49 7.82
C GLU A 216 -1.99 -1.57 6.79
N TYR A 217 -1.65 -1.28 5.55
CA TYR A 217 -1.55 -2.24 4.47
C TYR A 217 -0.10 -2.28 3.99
N THR A 218 0.52 -3.44 4.01
CA THR A 218 1.86 -3.67 3.46
C THR A 218 1.79 -4.57 2.24
N LEU A 219 2.45 -4.18 1.16
CA LEU A 219 2.63 -4.95 -0.06
C LEU A 219 4.12 -5.17 -0.32
N GLU A 220 4.57 -6.41 -0.26
CA GLU A 220 5.91 -6.80 -0.69
C GLU A 220 5.84 -7.37 -2.10
N MET A 221 6.76 -6.93 -2.96
CA MET A 221 6.86 -7.33 -4.37
C MET A 221 8.21 -7.98 -4.61
N ARG A 222 8.19 -9.19 -5.17
CA ARG A 222 9.40 -9.99 -5.40
C ARG A 222 9.31 -10.75 -6.72
N ASN A 223 10.42 -11.37 -7.11
CA ASN A 223 10.50 -12.23 -8.29
C ASN A 223 10.01 -11.52 -9.57
N TRP A 224 10.46 -10.29 -9.75
CA TRP A 224 10.13 -9.51 -10.93
C TRP A 224 10.75 -10.14 -12.20
N ASP A 225 9.90 -10.53 -13.15
CA ASP A 225 10.24 -10.85 -14.52
C ASP A 225 9.80 -9.71 -15.43
N VAL A 226 10.71 -8.79 -15.68
CA VAL A 226 10.46 -7.55 -16.45
C VAL A 226 10.54 -7.75 -17.97
N ASN A 227 10.91 -8.95 -18.43
CA ASN A 227 10.96 -9.35 -19.83
C ASN A 227 10.00 -10.52 -20.12
N ALA A 228 8.95 -10.65 -19.32
CA ALA A 228 8.00 -11.75 -19.40
C ALA A 228 7.39 -11.87 -20.81
N ASN A 229 7.50 -13.06 -21.39
CA ASN A 229 6.73 -13.42 -22.58
C ASN A 229 5.41 -14.05 -22.11
N ILE A 230 4.30 -13.31 -22.26
CA ILE A 230 2.97 -13.70 -21.77
C ILE A 230 2.03 -13.84 -22.95
N ALA A 231 1.49 -15.04 -23.14
CA ALA A 231 0.49 -15.30 -24.17
C ALA A 231 -0.87 -14.64 -23.79
N ASP A 232 -1.65 -14.23 -24.79
CA ASP A 232 -2.92 -13.52 -24.53
C ASP A 232 -3.97 -14.41 -23.86
N ASP A 233 -3.92 -15.71 -24.07
CA ASP A 233 -4.81 -16.68 -23.47
C ASP A 233 -4.63 -16.82 -21.95
N GLU A 234 -3.47 -16.44 -21.40
CA GLU A 234 -3.27 -16.39 -19.94
C GLU A 234 -4.21 -15.38 -19.25
N PHE A 235 -4.72 -14.40 -19.98
CA PHE A 235 -5.62 -13.37 -19.47
C PHE A 235 -7.11 -13.72 -19.67
N GLN A 236 -7.41 -14.82 -20.35
CA GLN A 236 -8.76 -15.34 -20.48
C GLN A 236 -9.02 -16.34 -19.33
N LEU A 237 -10.21 -16.32 -18.77
CA LEU A 237 -10.61 -17.24 -17.73
C LEU A 237 -11.72 -18.15 -18.24
N ASP A 238 -11.38 -19.41 -18.48
CA ASP A 238 -12.38 -20.44 -18.63
C ASP A 238 -12.97 -20.75 -17.24
N VAL A 239 -14.17 -20.23 -17.01
CA VAL A 239 -14.87 -20.46 -15.74
C VAL A 239 -15.15 -21.96 -15.61
N PRO A 240 -14.79 -22.62 -14.48
CA PRO A 240 -14.99 -24.04 -14.31
C PRO A 240 -16.46 -24.46 -14.45
N LYS A 241 -16.70 -25.63 -15.03
CA LYS A 241 -18.05 -26.20 -15.14
C LYS A 241 -18.69 -26.30 -13.77
N GLY A 242 -19.93 -25.79 -13.65
CA GLY A 242 -20.67 -25.78 -12.38
C GLY A 242 -20.43 -24.58 -11.49
N ALA A 243 -19.56 -23.66 -11.86
CA ALA A 243 -19.45 -22.37 -11.16
C ALA A 243 -20.72 -21.54 -11.36
N LYS A 244 -21.18 -20.91 -10.30
CA LYS A 244 -22.37 -20.06 -10.31
C LYS A 244 -22.00 -18.61 -10.52
N ARG A 245 -22.65 -17.95 -11.47
CA ARG A 245 -22.52 -16.50 -11.61
C ARG A 245 -23.22 -15.80 -10.45
N VAL A 246 -22.54 -14.82 -9.87
CA VAL A 246 -23.08 -13.93 -8.84
C VAL A 246 -22.89 -12.50 -9.27
N ASP A 247 -23.81 -11.62 -8.91
CA ASP A 247 -23.66 -10.20 -9.17
C ASP A 247 -22.76 -9.56 -8.11
N LEU A 248 -21.93 -8.58 -8.50
CA LEU A 248 -21.21 -7.74 -7.56
C LEU A 248 -22.25 -6.90 -6.80
N VAL A 249 -22.41 -7.20 -5.52
CA VAL A 249 -23.27 -6.38 -4.65
C VAL A 249 -22.46 -5.15 -4.26
N ARG A 250 -22.88 -3.98 -4.74
CA ARG A 250 -22.39 -2.71 -4.19
C ARG A 250 -22.73 -2.68 -2.69
N LYS A 251 -21.76 -2.55 -1.84
CA LYS A 251 -22.03 -2.09 -0.47
C LYS A 251 -22.60 -0.68 -0.59
N GLU A 252 -23.84 -0.49 -0.15
CA GLU A 252 -24.32 0.88 0.06
C GLU A 252 -23.37 1.57 1.05
N PRO A 253 -22.97 2.82 0.78
CA PRO A 253 -22.14 3.57 1.72
C PRO A 253 -22.84 3.57 3.08
N GLU A 254 -22.17 3.08 4.12
CA GLU A 254 -22.67 3.21 5.48
C GLU A 254 -22.92 4.69 5.72
N LYS A 255 -24.21 5.05 5.95
CA LYS A 255 -24.57 6.39 6.39
C LYS A 255 -23.83 6.63 7.70
N LYS A 256 -22.80 7.47 7.67
CA LYS A 256 -22.18 7.97 8.91
C LYS A 256 -23.28 8.56 9.78
N PRO A 257 -23.32 8.19 11.08
CA PRO A 257 -24.27 8.72 12.05
C PRO A 257 -24.09 10.23 12.27
#